data_b76fd16f1ac42c495afe1f905052e785
#
_entry.id   b76fd16f1ac42c495afe1f905052e785
#
_cell.length_a   1.000
_cell.length_b   1.000
_cell.length_c   1.000
_cell.angle_alpha   90.00
_cell.angle_beta   90.00
_cell.angle_gamma   90.00
#
_symmetry.space_group_name_H-M   'P 1'
#
loop_
_entity.id
_entity.type
_entity.pdbx_description
1 polymer ?
#
loop_
_entity_poly.entity_id
_entity_poly.type
_entity_poly.pdbx_seq_one_letter_code
_entity_poly.pdbx_strand_id
1 'polypeptide(L)'
;MNAEHRGMSADLTGYNAVVTGGRINIGYAVCLRLLRNGAKVIAVTRFPYDALKRYSEEKDFEAFRDRLFICGFDLKRADRFSELIGFVKETFPEGLDILVNNAAQTIRKAPSYYNALTANEDRLRIEFNRDLPANLTAIAQSGGFGLIPAENNAAVLYETPDHNSWVSKSDEISAAELLEVQLINVTAPFILTAQLKSHMAKSIHKNRFVINVSSVEGRFNRKMKLARHVHTNMAKASLNMMTHSLAAEYASERIFMYSVDPGWVSNQFPENYEVSKNFKPYLTFDDGAARICYPVYIHLNDESKPKDAGCLYKDYSVMEY
;
A
#
# COMPACT_ATOMS: atom_id res chain seq x y z
N MET A 1 9.74 4.05 -22.56
CA MET A 1 8.71 4.34 -21.51
C MET A 1 7.68 5.26 -22.14
N ASN A 2 6.42 4.90 -22.11
CA ASN A 2 5.39 5.69 -22.78
C ASN A 2 5.08 6.91 -21.90
N ALA A 3 5.61 8.09 -22.27
CA ALA A 3 5.47 9.33 -21.50
C ALA A 3 3.99 9.74 -21.36
N GLU A 4 3.16 9.39 -22.32
CA GLU A 4 1.73 9.62 -22.32
C GLU A 4 1.01 8.95 -21.14
N HIS A 5 1.31 7.68 -20.86
CA HIS A 5 0.68 6.95 -19.76
C HIS A 5 1.15 7.44 -18.38
N ARG A 6 2.42 7.89 -18.28
CA ARG A 6 2.95 8.48 -17.04
C ARG A 6 2.22 9.77 -16.67
N GLY A 7 1.90 10.60 -17.65
CA GLY A 7 1.19 11.87 -17.47
C GLY A 7 -0.33 11.74 -17.35
N MET A 8 -0.88 10.53 -17.49
CA MET A 8 -2.33 10.32 -17.46
C MET A 8 -2.93 10.76 -16.12
N SER A 9 -4.08 11.40 -16.18
CA SER A 9 -4.88 11.83 -15.05
C SER A 9 -6.37 11.61 -15.34
N ALA A 10 -7.21 11.68 -14.32
CA ALA A 10 -8.66 11.71 -14.45
C ALA A 10 -9.21 12.69 -13.42
N ASP A 11 -10.35 13.31 -13.67
CA ASP A 11 -11.03 14.09 -12.66
C ASP A 11 -11.62 13.16 -11.60
N LEU A 12 -11.10 13.27 -10.37
CA LEU A 12 -11.53 12.52 -9.20
C LEU A 12 -12.28 13.40 -8.19
N THR A 13 -12.79 14.55 -8.62
CA THR A 13 -13.58 15.42 -7.76
C THR A 13 -14.79 14.66 -7.22
N GLY A 14 -14.94 14.62 -5.90
CA GLY A 14 -15.99 13.88 -5.21
C GLY A 14 -15.67 12.40 -4.94
N TYR A 15 -14.60 11.83 -5.50
CA TYR A 15 -14.17 10.47 -5.20
C TYR A 15 -13.51 10.36 -3.83
N ASN A 16 -13.82 9.29 -3.10
CA ASN A 16 -13.27 8.94 -1.81
C ASN A 16 -12.28 7.79 -1.96
N ALA A 17 -11.06 7.96 -1.48
CA ALA A 17 -9.98 6.97 -1.61
C ALA A 17 -9.35 6.59 -0.26
N VAL A 18 -9.01 5.31 -0.10
CA VAL A 18 -8.17 4.81 1.00
C VAL A 18 -6.89 4.23 0.41
N VAL A 19 -5.74 4.66 0.94
CA VAL A 19 -4.43 4.16 0.54
C VAL A 19 -3.69 3.65 1.76
N THR A 20 -3.38 2.35 1.81
CA THR A 20 -2.55 1.79 2.88
C THR A 20 -1.07 2.05 2.61
N GLY A 21 -0.31 2.40 3.67
CA GLY A 21 1.11 2.75 3.54
C GLY A 21 1.35 4.13 2.92
N GLY A 22 0.45 5.10 3.16
CA GLY A 22 0.45 6.43 2.53
C GLY A 22 1.52 7.43 3.04
N ARG A 23 2.47 7.03 3.90
CA ARG A 23 3.43 7.95 4.52
C ARG A 23 4.66 8.25 3.66
N ILE A 24 5.19 7.27 2.95
CA ILE A 24 6.46 7.35 2.19
C ILE A 24 6.37 6.58 0.88
N ASN A 25 7.36 6.80 0.03
CA ASN A 25 7.61 6.02 -1.18
C ASN A 25 6.39 6.00 -2.12
N ILE A 26 6.05 4.83 -2.67
CA ILE A 26 4.98 4.66 -3.65
C ILE A 26 3.62 5.09 -3.09
N GLY A 27 3.28 4.66 -1.86
CA GLY A 27 1.98 4.99 -1.25
C GLY A 27 1.78 6.49 -1.04
N TYR A 28 2.83 7.21 -0.64
CA TYR A 28 2.83 8.68 -0.56
C TYR A 28 2.58 9.32 -1.93
N ALA A 29 3.31 8.87 -2.95
CA ALA A 29 3.14 9.38 -4.31
C ALA A 29 1.74 9.06 -4.89
N VAL A 30 1.15 7.89 -4.56
CA VAL A 30 -0.24 7.55 -4.90
C VAL A 30 -1.22 8.52 -4.24
N CYS A 31 -1.08 8.77 -2.93
CA CYS A 31 -1.94 9.73 -2.24
C CYS A 31 -1.87 11.12 -2.87
N LEU A 32 -0.66 11.64 -3.15
CA LEU A 32 -0.47 12.94 -3.80
C LEU A 32 -1.14 12.97 -5.17
N ARG A 33 -0.97 11.91 -5.98
CA ARG A 33 -1.56 11.81 -7.30
C ARG A 33 -3.09 11.84 -7.24
N LEU A 34 -3.71 11.09 -6.33
CA LEU A 34 -5.16 11.09 -6.13
C LEU A 34 -5.67 12.45 -5.62
N LEU A 35 -4.98 13.07 -4.65
CA LEU A 35 -5.31 14.39 -4.11
C LEU A 35 -5.24 15.50 -5.18
N ARG A 36 -4.17 15.50 -5.98
CA ARG A 36 -3.96 16.46 -7.08
C ARG A 36 -4.99 16.30 -8.20
N ASN A 37 -5.59 15.12 -8.32
CA ASN A 37 -6.69 14.86 -9.25
C ASN A 37 -8.09 15.10 -8.63
N GLY A 38 -8.19 15.63 -7.41
CA GLY A 38 -9.44 16.06 -6.81
C GLY A 38 -10.06 15.13 -5.75
N ALA A 39 -9.51 13.90 -5.59
CA ALA A 39 -10.05 12.95 -4.62
C ALA A 39 -9.88 13.43 -3.16
N LYS A 40 -10.79 12.95 -2.27
CA LYS A 40 -10.54 12.89 -0.84
C LYS A 40 -9.80 11.60 -0.51
N VAL A 41 -8.74 11.67 0.29
CA VAL A 41 -7.84 10.53 0.53
C VAL A 41 -7.63 10.29 2.01
N ILE A 42 -7.89 9.06 2.49
CA ILE A 42 -7.40 8.56 3.78
C ILE A 42 -6.06 7.88 3.54
N ALA A 43 -4.99 8.46 4.06
CA ALA A 43 -3.65 7.87 4.11
C ALA A 43 -3.49 7.05 5.39
N VAL A 44 -3.46 5.72 5.28
CA VAL A 44 -3.28 4.82 6.44
C VAL A 44 -1.80 4.57 6.66
N THR A 45 -1.32 4.78 7.88
CA THR A 45 0.10 4.59 8.25
C THR A 45 0.26 4.30 9.73
N ARG A 46 1.38 3.71 10.14
CA ARG A 46 1.76 3.55 11.55
C ARG A 46 2.28 4.83 12.21
N PHE A 47 2.69 5.82 11.40
CA PHE A 47 3.35 7.04 11.85
C PHE A 47 2.62 8.26 11.28
N PRO A 48 1.45 8.62 11.85
CA PRO A 48 0.57 9.65 11.30
C PRO A 48 1.14 11.07 11.39
N TYR A 49 1.90 11.40 12.43
CA TYR A 49 2.48 12.74 12.57
C TYR A 49 3.66 12.97 11.62
N ASP A 50 4.50 11.94 11.38
CA ASP A 50 5.54 12.01 10.34
C ASP A 50 4.90 12.10 8.93
N ALA A 51 3.78 11.43 8.71
CA ALA A 51 3.03 11.59 7.47
C ALA A 51 2.50 13.03 7.32
N LEU A 52 1.85 13.58 8.34
CA LEU A 52 1.35 14.97 8.33
C LEU A 52 2.47 15.95 7.99
N LYS A 53 3.61 15.83 8.66
CA LYS A 53 4.77 16.68 8.39
C LYS A 53 5.17 16.64 6.92
N ARG A 54 5.28 15.44 6.33
CA ARG A 54 5.68 15.27 4.92
C ARG A 54 4.68 15.90 3.96
N TYR A 55 3.38 15.71 4.19
CA TYR A 55 2.36 16.34 3.35
C TYR A 55 2.34 17.86 3.49
N SER A 56 2.55 18.39 4.71
CA SER A 56 2.57 19.84 4.94
C SER A 56 3.79 20.56 4.32
N GLU A 57 4.83 19.81 3.99
CA GLU A 57 6.02 20.31 3.28
C GLU A 57 5.83 20.36 1.75
N GLU A 58 4.72 19.80 1.20
CA GLU A 58 4.42 19.91 -0.23
C GLU A 58 4.03 21.35 -0.59
N LYS A 59 4.56 21.83 -1.71
CA LYS A 59 4.34 23.23 -2.16
C LYS A 59 2.86 23.57 -2.40
N ASP A 60 2.08 22.56 -2.76
CA ASP A 60 0.66 22.66 -3.08
C ASP A 60 -0.24 22.11 -1.94
N PHE A 61 0.28 21.97 -0.73
CA PHE A 61 -0.44 21.42 0.41
C PHE A 61 -1.79 22.13 0.66
N GLU A 62 -1.81 23.43 0.64
CA GLU A 62 -3.03 24.23 0.87
C GLU A 62 -4.14 23.92 -0.16
N ALA A 63 -3.81 23.48 -1.37
CA ALA A 63 -4.77 23.12 -2.38
C ALA A 63 -5.51 21.80 -2.12
N PHE A 64 -4.96 20.94 -1.25
CA PHE A 64 -5.55 19.63 -0.96
C PHE A 64 -5.68 19.28 0.53
N ARG A 65 -5.22 20.13 1.45
CA ARG A 65 -5.20 19.87 2.89
C ARG A 65 -6.56 19.40 3.44
N ASP A 66 -7.65 20.02 2.99
CA ASP A 66 -9.00 19.71 3.46
C ASP A 66 -9.56 18.38 2.88
N ARG A 67 -8.87 17.80 1.91
CA ARG A 67 -9.19 16.52 1.28
C ARG A 67 -8.27 15.37 1.73
N LEU A 68 -7.22 15.68 2.52
CA LEU A 68 -6.32 14.70 3.10
C LEU A 68 -6.76 14.35 4.52
N PHE A 69 -6.95 13.07 4.77
CA PHE A 69 -7.19 12.47 6.08
C PHE A 69 -6.06 11.52 6.39
N ILE A 70 -5.54 11.54 7.62
CA ILE A 70 -4.45 10.64 8.01
C ILE A 70 -4.93 9.76 9.15
N CYS A 71 -4.88 8.44 8.94
CA CYS A 71 -5.25 7.44 9.94
C CYS A 71 -4.02 6.67 10.44
N GLY A 72 -3.73 6.84 11.74
CA GLY A 72 -2.69 6.09 12.42
C GLY A 72 -3.15 4.68 12.75
N PHE A 73 -2.69 3.69 11.98
CA PHE A 73 -3.06 2.29 12.17
C PHE A 73 -1.91 1.34 11.80
N ASP A 74 -1.66 0.31 12.65
CA ASP A 74 -0.74 -0.77 12.34
C ASP A 74 -1.50 -1.99 11.78
N LEU A 75 -1.24 -2.34 10.51
CA LEU A 75 -1.89 -3.46 9.83
C LEU A 75 -1.57 -4.83 10.46
N LYS A 76 -0.65 -4.91 11.39
CA LYS A 76 -0.43 -6.12 12.21
C LYS A 76 -1.52 -6.34 13.27
N ARG A 77 -2.32 -5.32 13.57
CA ARG A 77 -3.42 -5.36 14.54
C ARG A 77 -4.70 -5.91 13.90
N ALA A 78 -4.66 -7.22 13.57
CA ALA A 78 -5.82 -7.90 12.97
C ALA A 78 -7.08 -7.85 13.86
N ASP A 79 -6.90 -7.71 15.17
CA ASP A 79 -7.94 -7.55 16.18
C ASP A 79 -8.68 -6.19 16.12
N ARG A 80 -8.11 -5.19 15.44
CA ARG A 80 -8.64 -3.81 15.46
C ARG A 80 -9.08 -3.28 14.08
N PHE A 81 -9.18 -4.14 13.08
CA PHE A 81 -9.65 -3.69 11.75
C PHE A 81 -11.04 -3.06 11.79
N SER A 82 -11.91 -3.47 12.72
CA SER A 82 -13.22 -2.85 12.91
C SER A 82 -13.14 -1.34 13.17
N GLU A 83 -12.09 -0.88 13.88
CA GLU A 83 -11.88 0.54 14.16
C GLU A 83 -11.44 1.30 12.91
N LEU A 84 -10.49 0.73 12.13
CA LEU A 84 -10.09 1.32 10.86
C LEU A 84 -11.28 1.41 9.88
N ILE A 85 -12.07 0.34 9.79
CA ILE A 85 -13.24 0.28 8.93
C ILE A 85 -14.33 1.27 9.40
N GLY A 86 -14.53 1.38 10.72
CA GLY A 86 -15.40 2.39 11.33
C GLY A 86 -14.97 3.80 10.94
N PHE A 87 -13.69 4.12 11.12
CA PHE A 87 -13.12 5.41 10.73
C PHE A 87 -13.34 5.73 9.24
N VAL A 88 -13.13 4.75 8.34
CA VAL A 88 -13.38 4.95 6.91
C VAL A 88 -14.86 5.27 6.64
N LYS A 89 -15.77 4.53 7.27
CA LYS A 89 -17.22 4.73 7.09
C LYS A 89 -17.73 6.05 7.66
N GLU A 90 -17.15 6.51 8.76
CA GLU A 90 -17.49 7.81 9.40
C GLU A 90 -16.92 8.97 8.57
N THR A 91 -15.69 8.84 8.05
CA THR A 91 -15.07 9.88 7.22
C THR A 91 -15.73 10.02 5.86
N PHE A 92 -16.18 8.92 5.28
CA PHE A 92 -16.82 8.86 3.96
C PHE A 92 -18.22 8.24 4.03
N PRO A 93 -19.20 8.87 4.67
CA PRO A 93 -20.51 8.25 4.92
C PRO A 93 -21.24 7.84 3.65
N GLU A 94 -20.97 8.50 2.52
CA GLU A 94 -21.59 8.26 1.22
C GLU A 94 -20.99 7.11 0.42
N GLY A 95 -19.90 6.51 0.94
CA GLY A 95 -19.25 5.35 0.33
C GLY A 95 -17.80 5.58 0.00
N LEU A 96 -17.13 4.50 -0.38
CA LEU A 96 -15.73 4.45 -0.79
C LEU A 96 -15.63 4.11 -2.28
N ASP A 97 -14.81 4.84 -3.02
CA ASP A 97 -14.65 4.66 -4.46
C ASP A 97 -13.37 3.91 -4.83
N ILE A 98 -12.28 4.20 -4.14
CA ILE A 98 -10.96 3.67 -4.47
C ILE A 98 -10.29 3.11 -3.22
N LEU A 99 -10.00 1.82 -3.21
CA LEU A 99 -9.17 1.17 -2.20
C LEU A 99 -7.83 0.77 -2.82
N VAL A 100 -6.72 1.32 -2.32
CA VAL A 100 -5.38 0.94 -2.74
C VAL A 100 -4.66 0.20 -1.62
N ASN A 101 -4.57 -1.11 -1.76
CA ASN A 101 -3.79 -2.00 -0.90
C ASN A 101 -2.31 -1.92 -1.30
N ASN A 102 -1.61 -0.89 -0.81
CA ASN A 102 -0.21 -0.63 -1.16
C ASN A 102 0.76 -1.01 -0.04
N ALA A 103 0.35 -0.94 1.23
CA ALA A 103 1.24 -1.28 2.34
C ALA A 103 1.80 -2.70 2.18
N ALA A 104 3.12 -2.81 2.28
CA ALA A 104 3.80 -4.10 2.23
C ALA A 104 5.07 -4.07 3.09
N GLN A 105 5.36 -5.18 3.76
CA GLN A 105 6.64 -5.43 4.38
C GLN A 105 7.45 -6.35 3.47
N THR A 106 8.63 -5.89 3.04
CA THR A 106 9.56 -6.66 2.20
C THR A 106 10.83 -7.00 2.97
N ILE A 107 11.27 -6.09 3.83
CA ILE A 107 12.48 -6.20 4.63
C ILE A 107 12.12 -5.99 6.10
N ARG A 108 12.60 -6.86 6.95
CA ARG A 108 12.47 -6.71 8.40
C ARG A 108 13.58 -5.83 8.94
N LYS A 109 13.22 -4.63 9.36
CA LYS A 109 14.15 -3.68 9.97
C LYS A 109 14.46 -4.04 11.42
N ALA A 110 15.65 -3.67 11.89
CA ALA A 110 16.02 -3.85 13.29
C ALA A 110 15.10 -3.04 14.23
N PRO A 111 14.86 -3.50 15.49
CA PRO A 111 14.05 -2.77 16.47
C PRO A 111 14.50 -1.32 16.68
N SER A 112 15.80 -1.05 16.65
CA SER A 112 16.37 0.30 16.77
C SER A 112 15.85 1.28 15.70
N TYR A 113 15.63 0.81 14.48
CA TYR A 113 15.02 1.60 13.41
C TYR A 113 13.59 2.05 13.77
N TYR A 114 12.79 1.13 14.30
CA TYR A 114 11.41 1.45 14.71
C TYR A 114 11.38 2.33 15.96
N ASN A 115 12.29 2.13 16.90
CA ASN A 115 12.41 2.97 18.10
C ASN A 115 12.72 4.43 17.72
N ALA A 116 13.61 4.66 16.77
CA ALA A 116 13.90 6.00 16.27
C ALA A 116 12.67 6.65 15.59
N LEU A 117 11.91 5.89 14.81
CA LEU A 117 10.69 6.39 14.20
C LEU A 117 9.61 6.70 15.25
N THR A 118 9.45 5.85 16.27
CA THR A 118 8.49 6.09 17.36
C THR A 118 8.88 7.33 18.17
N ALA A 119 10.15 7.50 18.51
CA ALA A 119 10.62 8.69 19.21
C ALA A 119 10.38 9.97 18.38
N ASN A 120 10.60 9.92 17.07
CA ASN A 120 10.30 11.05 16.19
C ASN A 120 8.78 11.31 16.13
N GLU A 121 7.96 10.28 16.07
CA GLU A 121 6.50 10.39 16.07
C GLU A 121 5.99 11.05 17.36
N ASP A 122 6.50 10.63 18.52
CA ASP A 122 6.15 11.25 19.81
C ASP A 122 6.56 12.72 19.88
N ARG A 123 7.73 13.08 19.36
CA ARG A 123 8.18 14.46 19.26
C ARG A 123 7.24 15.28 18.37
N LEU A 124 6.91 14.79 17.19
CA LEU A 124 6.01 15.47 16.25
C LEU A 124 4.61 15.59 16.82
N ARG A 125 4.11 14.58 17.55
CA ARG A 125 2.84 14.66 18.25
C ARG A 125 2.77 15.84 19.21
N ILE A 126 3.85 16.09 19.97
CA ILE A 126 3.93 17.23 20.90
C ILE A 126 3.98 18.55 20.10
N GLU A 127 4.74 18.59 19.02
CA GLU A 127 4.91 19.77 18.16
C GLU A 127 3.56 20.18 17.51
N PHE A 128 2.84 19.22 16.93
CA PHE A 128 1.56 19.46 16.27
C PHE A 128 0.36 19.57 17.21
N ASN A 129 0.48 19.18 18.50
CA ASN A 129 -0.65 19.12 19.43
C ASN A 129 -1.29 20.50 19.72
N ARG A 130 -0.68 21.60 19.31
CA ARG A 130 -1.20 22.96 19.43
C ARG A 130 -2.11 23.37 18.28
N ASP A 131 -1.98 22.73 17.10
CA ASP A 131 -2.68 23.06 15.87
C ASP A 131 -3.04 21.80 15.05
N LEU A 132 -3.55 20.75 15.71
CA LEU A 132 -3.95 19.52 15.02
C LEU A 132 -5.04 19.82 13.99
N PRO A 133 -4.82 19.53 12.70
CA PRO A 133 -5.91 19.54 11.74
C PRO A 133 -6.95 18.48 12.15
N ALA A 134 -8.23 18.82 12.03
CA ALA A 134 -9.36 17.93 12.33
C ALA A 134 -9.31 16.59 11.58
N ASN A 135 -8.46 16.49 10.58
CA ASN A 135 -8.33 15.35 9.66
C ASN A 135 -7.27 14.32 10.06
N LEU A 136 -6.69 14.42 11.27
CA LEU A 136 -5.73 13.44 11.76
C LEU A 136 -6.34 12.62 12.89
N THR A 137 -6.39 11.31 12.70
CA THR A 137 -6.84 10.35 13.72
C THR A 137 -5.77 9.30 13.94
N ALA A 138 -5.41 9.07 15.20
CA ALA A 138 -4.55 7.96 15.60
C ALA A 138 -5.38 6.93 16.35
N ILE A 139 -5.64 5.80 15.71
CA ILE A 139 -6.23 4.64 16.39
C ILE A 139 -5.15 4.09 17.33
N ALA A 140 -5.43 4.05 18.65
CA ALA A 140 -4.45 3.70 19.67
C ALA A 140 -3.71 2.39 19.32
N GLN A 141 -2.38 2.45 19.30
CA GLN A 141 -1.53 1.32 18.87
C GLN A 141 -1.07 0.44 20.04
N SER A 142 -1.51 0.71 21.27
CA SER A 142 -1.10 -0.01 22.47
C SER A 142 -1.66 -1.43 22.54
N GLY A 143 -0.79 -2.40 22.80
CA GLY A 143 -1.08 -3.82 22.96
C GLY A 143 -0.59 -4.66 21.76
N GLY A 144 0.22 -5.68 22.07
CA GLY A 144 0.69 -6.64 21.07
C GLY A 144 -0.41 -7.64 20.73
N PHE A 145 -0.51 -8.03 19.47
CA PHE A 145 -1.37 -9.12 19.05
C PHE A 145 -0.63 -10.46 19.23
N GLY A 146 -1.18 -11.37 20.04
CA GLY A 146 -0.53 -12.63 20.42
C GLY A 146 -0.36 -13.68 19.33
N LEU A 147 -0.67 -13.37 18.05
CA LEU A 147 -0.43 -14.29 16.92
C LEU A 147 1.03 -14.30 16.43
N ILE A 148 1.78 -13.24 16.73
CA ILE A 148 3.20 -13.22 16.37
C ILE A 148 3.98 -13.63 17.61
N PRO A 149 4.68 -14.77 17.58
CA PRO A 149 5.47 -15.22 18.73
C PRO A 149 6.46 -14.14 19.16
N ALA A 150 6.56 -13.90 20.48
CA ALA A 150 7.66 -13.14 21.02
C ALA A 150 8.94 -13.90 20.70
N GLU A 151 9.81 -13.32 19.88
CA GLU A 151 11.06 -13.97 19.53
C GLU A 151 12.07 -13.77 20.65
N ASN A 152 12.20 -14.80 21.47
CA ASN A 152 13.22 -14.86 22.53
C ASN A 152 14.56 -15.46 22.05
N ASN A 153 14.75 -15.64 20.73
CA ASN A 153 15.90 -16.37 20.20
C ASN A 153 16.87 -15.46 19.44
N ALA A 154 18.17 -15.71 19.67
CA ALA A 154 19.32 -15.11 19.00
C ALA A 154 19.40 -15.36 17.47
N ALA A 155 18.44 -16.09 16.90
CA ALA A 155 18.41 -16.48 15.48
C ALA A 155 17.55 -15.55 14.60
N VAL A 156 17.03 -14.44 15.13
CA VAL A 156 16.26 -13.49 14.31
C VAL A 156 17.19 -12.65 13.47
N LEU A 157 17.15 -12.85 12.17
CA LEU A 157 17.91 -12.02 11.23
C LEU A 157 17.16 -10.71 10.97
N TYR A 158 17.76 -9.61 11.39
CA TYR A 158 17.35 -8.27 10.99
C TYR A 158 18.23 -7.77 9.85
N GLU A 159 17.78 -6.72 9.18
CA GLU A 159 18.59 -6.04 8.19
C GLU A 159 19.94 -5.59 8.78
N THR A 160 20.99 -5.93 8.07
CA THR A 160 22.36 -5.45 8.27
C THR A 160 22.89 -4.89 6.95
N PRO A 161 24.06 -4.21 6.93
CA PRO A 161 24.67 -3.77 5.68
C PRO A 161 24.97 -4.94 4.70
N ASP A 162 25.13 -6.16 5.20
CA ASP A 162 25.54 -7.31 4.40
C ASP A 162 24.37 -8.26 4.07
N HIS A 163 23.28 -8.22 4.84
CA HIS A 163 22.17 -9.18 4.72
C HIS A 163 20.81 -8.57 5.09
N ASN A 164 19.77 -8.98 4.39
CA ASN A 164 18.37 -8.66 4.73
C ASN A 164 17.40 -9.69 4.13
N SER A 165 16.11 -9.57 4.45
CA SER A 165 15.05 -10.47 3.99
C SER A 165 14.96 -10.60 2.47
N TRP A 166 15.43 -9.62 1.70
CA TRP A 166 15.40 -9.67 0.23
C TRP A 166 16.37 -10.68 -0.35
N VAL A 167 17.46 -10.96 0.33
CA VAL A 167 18.48 -11.94 -0.10
C VAL A 167 18.39 -13.25 0.66
N SER A 168 17.62 -13.31 1.74
CA SER A 168 17.45 -14.48 2.60
C SER A 168 16.86 -15.67 1.87
N LYS A 169 17.38 -16.86 2.20
CA LYS A 169 16.84 -18.17 1.82
C LYS A 169 15.69 -18.56 2.75
N SER A 170 15.00 -19.65 2.42
CA SER A 170 13.82 -20.08 3.16
C SER A 170 14.09 -20.48 4.61
N ASP A 171 15.25 -21.06 4.90
CA ASP A 171 15.70 -21.48 6.24
C ASP A 171 16.20 -20.33 7.12
N GLU A 172 16.40 -19.16 6.53
CA GLU A 172 16.81 -17.94 7.22
C GLU A 172 15.61 -17.05 7.62
N ILE A 173 14.41 -17.36 7.14
CA ILE A 173 13.19 -16.60 7.46
C ILE A 173 12.53 -17.17 8.71
N SER A 174 12.42 -16.35 9.75
CA SER A 174 11.74 -16.75 10.98
C SER A 174 10.22 -16.89 10.79
N ALA A 175 9.59 -17.71 11.62
CA ALA A 175 8.13 -17.85 11.63
C ALA A 175 7.44 -16.50 11.90
N ALA A 176 8.00 -15.67 12.78
CA ALA A 176 7.44 -14.36 13.09
C ALA A 176 7.50 -13.42 11.87
N GLU A 177 8.60 -13.39 11.13
CA GLU A 177 8.70 -12.59 9.91
C GLU A 177 7.72 -13.07 8.84
N LEU A 178 7.63 -14.39 8.62
CA LEU A 178 6.64 -14.95 7.71
C LEU A 178 5.21 -14.51 8.09
N LEU A 179 4.84 -14.62 9.37
CA LEU A 179 3.52 -14.22 9.84
C LEU A 179 3.28 -12.71 9.72
N GLU A 180 4.27 -11.86 10.02
CA GLU A 180 4.18 -10.41 9.80
C GLU A 180 3.92 -10.07 8.33
N VAL A 181 4.66 -10.68 7.42
CA VAL A 181 4.49 -10.49 5.98
C VAL A 181 3.09 -10.95 5.53
N GLN A 182 2.61 -12.10 6.00
CA GLN A 182 1.26 -12.57 5.67
C GLN A 182 0.17 -11.64 6.23
N LEU A 183 0.31 -11.14 7.46
CA LEU A 183 -0.65 -10.20 8.05
C LEU A 183 -0.73 -8.89 7.25
N ILE A 184 0.41 -8.28 6.97
CA ILE A 184 0.46 -6.95 6.33
C ILE A 184 0.13 -7.04 4.84
N ASN A 185 0.75 -8.01 4.13
CA ASN A 185 0.72 -8.03 2.67
C ASN A 185 -0.46 -8.82 2.09
N VAL A 186 -1.14 -9.66 2.89
CA VAL A 186 -2.24 -10.54 2.43
C VAL A 186 -3.50 -10.35 3.26
N THR A 187 -3.41 -10.60 4.58
CA THR A 187 -4.59 -10.63 5.46
C THR A 187 -5.23 -9.24 5.56
N ALA A 188 -4.43 -8.19 5.73
CA ALA A 188 -4.94 -6.82 5.78
C ALA A 188 -5.67 -6.41 4.48
N PRO A 189 -5.06 -6.57 3.28
CA PRO A 189 -5.77 -6.36 2.00
C PRO A 189 -7.08 -7.14 1.89
N PHE A 190 -7.08 -8.43 2.28
CA PHE A 190 -8.28 -9.26 2.24
C PHE A 190 -9.38 -8.70 3.15
N ILE A 191 -9.08 -8.41 4.42
CA ILE A 191 -10.05 -7.88 5.39
C ILE A 191 -10.62 -6.55 4.91
N LEU A 192 -9.76 -5.61 4.48
CA LEU A 192 -10.19 -4.30 3.99
C LEU A 192 -11.08 -4.44 2.76
N THR A 193 -10.68 -5.25 1.78
CA THR A 193 -11.44 -5.50 0.57
C THR A 193 -12.81 -6.10 0.89
N ALA A 194 -12.85 -7.15 1.71
CA ALA A 194 -14.10 -7.86 2.03
C ALA A 194 -15.05 -6.99 2.88
N GLN A 195 -14.55 -6.33 3.92
CA GLN A 195 -15.41 -5.60 4.87
C GLN A 195 -15.81 -4.20 4.37
N LEU A 196 -15.10 -3.64 3.40
CA LEU A 196 -15.49 -2.37 2.76
C LEU A 196 -16.33 -2.57 1.50
N LYS A 197 -16.54 -3.81 1.00
CA LYS A 197 -17.32 -4.08 -0.21
C LYS A 197 -18.70 -3.43 -0.19
N SER A 198 -19.49 -3.67 0.86
CA SER A 198 -20.82 -3.09 0.99
C SER A 198 -20.80 -1.56 1.10
N HIS A 199 -19.73 -1.01 1.64
CA HIS A 199 -19.54 0.43 1.73
C HIS A 199 -19.14 1.04 0.38
N MET A 200 -18.33 0.34 -0.41
CA MET A 200 -18.05 0.71 -1.79
C MET A 200 -19.32 0.68 -2.65
N ALA A 201 -20.19 -0.31 -2.45
CA ALA A 201 -21.46 -0.41 -3.17
C ALA A 201 -22.42 0.77 -2.90
N LYS A 202 -22.27 1.50 -1.78
CA LYS A 202 -23.06 2.69 -1.47
C LYS A 202 -22.64 3.94 -2.24
N SER A 203 -21.43 3.98 -2.79
CA SER A 203 -20.93 5.16 -3.49
C SER A 203 -21.87 5.57 -4.63
N ILE A 204 -22.07 6.89 -4.77
CA ILE A 204 -22.83 7.49 -5.87
C ILE A 204 -22.15 7.33 -7.23
N HIS A 205 -20.84 7.12 -7.24
CA HIS A 205 -20.09 6.94 -8.47
C HIS A 205 -20.37 5.56 -9.09
N LYS A 206 -20.54 5.55 -10.41
CA LYS A 206 -20.88 4.36 -11.19
C LYS A 206 -19.82 3.26 -11.07
N ASN A 207 -18.54 3.61 -11.01
CA ASN A 207 -17.41 2.69 -11.01
C ASN A 207 -16.56 2.89 -9.77
N ARG A 208 -16.24 1.80 -9.09
CA ARG A 208 -15.37 1.74 -7.89
C ARG A 208 -14.21 0.81 -8.16
N PHE A 209 -13.12 0.99 -7.42
CA PHE A 209 -11.85 0.33 -7.74
C PHE A 209 -11.15 -0.23 -6.50
N VAL A 210 -10.67 -1.46 -6.62
CA VAL A 210 -9.74 -2.07 -5.67
C VAL A 210 -8.43 -2.33 -6.39
N ILE A 211 -7.35 -1.70 -5.95
CA ILE A 211 -6.01 -1.86 -6.52
C ILE A 211 -5.12 -2.57 -5.51
N ASN A 212 -4.70 -3.77 -5.84
CA ASN A 212 -3.76 -4.54 -5.05
C ASN A 212 -2.35 -4.36 -5.61
N VAL A 213 -1.49 -3.66 -4.87
CA VAL A 213 -0.10 -3.43 -5.30
C VAL A 213 0.70 -4.72 -5.15
N SER A 214 0.86 -5.41 -6.25
CA SER A 214 1.52 -6.69 -6.37
C SER A 214 2.94 -6.58 -6.95
N SER A 215 3.43 -7.64 -7.57
CA SER A 215 4.71 -7.70 -8.27
C SER A 215 4.73 -8.90 -9.21
N VAL A 216 5.57 -8.83 -10.24
CA VAL A 216 5.93 -10.00 -11.06
C VAL A 216 6.51 -11.14 -10.25
N GLU A 217 7.01 -10.87 -9.04
CA GLU A 217 7.48 -11.90 -8.12
C GLU A 217 6.35 -12.83 -7.64
N GLY A 218 5.09 -12.41 -7.72
CA GLY A 218 3.91 -13.25 -7.44
C GLY A 218 3.44 -14.12 -8.61
N ARG A 219 4.12 -14.11 -9.76
CA ARG A 219 3.71 -14.88 -10.94
C ARG A 219 4.31 -16.28 -10.95
N PHE A 220 3.57 -17.27 -11.44
CA PHE A 220 4.03 -18.65 -11.59
C PHE A 220 4.75 -18.89 -12.93
N ASN A 221 4.34 -18.22 -14.00
CA ASN A 221 4.89 -18.44 -15.35
C ASN A 221 6.22 -17.70 -15.63
N ARG A 222 6.90 -17.21 -14.60
CA ARG A 222 8.23 -16.61 -14.74
C ARG A 222 9.28 -17.73 -14.92
N LYS A 223 10.06 -17.67 -16.01
CA LYS A 223 11.03 -18.71 -16.41
C LYS A 223 12.08 -19.03 -15.33
N MET A 224 12.49 -18.03 -14.54
CA MET A 224 13.39 -18.23 -13.42
C MET A 224 12.87 -17.55 -12.16
N LYS A 225 12.74 -18.32 -11.09
CA LYS A 225 12.55 -17.86 -9.72
C LYS A 225 13.79 -18.13 -8.92
N LEU A 226 14.31 -17.12 -8.25
CA LEU A 226 15.44 -17.29 -7.34
C LEU A 226 14.94 -17.85 -6.01
N ALA A 227 15.73 -18.70 -5.36
CA ALA A 227 15.40 -19.31 -4.06
C ALA A 227 15.66 -18.34 -2.88
N ARG A 228 15.18 -17.11 -3.01
CA ARG A 228 15.29 -16.06 -1.98
C ARG A 228 13.98 -15.30 -1.84
N HIS A 229 13.80 -14.57 -0.73
CA HIS A 229 12.58 -13.83 -0.35
C HIS A 229 11.27 -14.56 -0.67
N VAL A 230 11.25 -15.88 -0.45
CA VAL A 230 10.12 -16.76 -0.82
C VAL A 230 8.83 -16.34 -0.13
N HIS A 231 8.89 -15.93 1.13
CA HIS A 231 7.75 -15.46 1.91
C HIS A 231 7.05 -14.23 1.30
N THR A 232 7.81 -13.30 0.70
CA THR A 232 7.23 -12.14 0.00
C THR A 232 6.68 -12.53 -1.37
N ASN A 233 7.32 -13.48 -2.08
CA ASN A 233 6.78 -14.04 -3.32
C ASN A 233 5.43 -14.73 -3.10
N MET A 234 5.32 -15.52 -2.02
CA MET A 234 4.06 -16.16 -1.60
C MET A 234 2.97 -15.10 -1.34
N ALA A 235 3.30 -14.04 -0.62
CA ALA A 235 2.35 -12.97 -0.34
C ALA A 235 1.86 -12.26 -1.62
N LYS A 236 2.75 -11.98 -2.57
CA LYS A 236 2.37 -11.37 -3.86
C LYS A 236 1.56 -12.33 -4.74
N ALA A 237 1.85 -13.64 -4.72
CA ALA A 237 1.02 -14.64 -5.37
C ALA A 237 -0.40 -14.69 -4.76
N SER A 238 -0.50 -14.58 -3.42
CA SER A 238 -1.79 -14.54 -2.72
C SER A 238 -2.61 -13.30 -3.12
N LEU A 239 -2.00 -12.11 -3.27
CA LEU A 239 -2.69 -10.91 -3.77
C LEU A 239 -3.20 -11.11 -5.21
N ASN A 240 -2.38 -11.71 -6.07
CA ASN A 240 -2.77 -12.01 -7.45
C ASN A 240 -3.96 -12.97 -7.48
N MET A 241 -3.90 -14.05 -6.68
CA MET A 241 -5.00 -15.02 -6.57
C MET A 241 -6.27 -14.38 -6.00
N MET A 242 -6.17 -13.55 -4.96
CA MET A 242 -7.31 -12.81 -4.42
C MET A 242 -7.96 -11.93 -5.49
N THR A 243 -7.15 -11.18 -6.24
CA THR A 243 -7.61 -10.31 -7.33
C THR A 243 -8.37 -11.13 -8.37
N HIS A 244 -7.76 -12.22 -8.86
CA HIS A 244 -8.34 -13.09 -9.87
C HIS A 244 -9.64 -13.73 -9.40
N SER A 245 -9.66 -14.24 -8.16
CA SER A 245 -10.80 -14.97 -7.61
C SER A 245 -12.03 -14.10 -7.32
N LEU A 246 -11.81 -12.85 -6.84
CA LEU A 246 -12.91 -11.96 -6.43
C LEU A 246 -13.42 -11.06 -7.56
N ALA A 247 -12.66 -10.89 -8.63
CA ALA A 247 -12.93 -9.88 -9.65
C ALA A 247 -14.31 -9.99 -10.29
N ALA A 248 -14.76 -11.19 -10.65
CA ALA A 248 -16.05 -11.39 -11.31
C ALA A 248 -17.22 -11.03 -10.38
N GLU A 249 -17.16 -11.45 -9.12
CA GLU A 249 -18.17 -11.13 -8.10
C GLU A 249 -18.24 -9.61 -7.87
N TYR A 250 -17.09 -8.95 -7.70
CA TYR A 250 -17.03 -7.52 -7.45
C TYR A 250 -17.44 -6.69 -8.67
N ALA A 251 -17.07 -7.13 -9.87
CA ALA A 251 -17.45 -6.45 -11.12
C ALA A 251 -18.97 -6.47 -11.35
N SER A 252 -19.70 -7.48 -10.85
CA SER A 252 -21.16 -7.52 -10.91
C SER A 252 -21.80 -6.34 -10.13
N GLU A 253 -21.12 -5.84 -9.12
CA GLU A 253 -21.49 -4.64 -8.35
C GLU A 253 -20.72 -3.39 -8.82
N ARG A 254 -20.07 -3.44 -10.00
CA ARG A 254 -19.26 -2.36 -10.57
C ARG A 254 -18.09 -1.91 -9.69
N ILE A 255 -17.52 -2.85 -8.95
CA ILE A 255 -16.27 -2.69 -8.21
C ILE A 255 -15.19 -3.44 -8.99
N PHE A 256 -14.31 -2.73 -9.66
CA PHE A 256 -13.28 -3.29 -10.54
C PHE A 256 -11.99 -3.52 -9.78
N MET A 257 -11.52 -4.75 -9.75
CA MET A 257 -10.34 -5.14 -8.99
C MET A 257 -9.16 -5.46 -9.91
N TYR A 258 -7.97 -4.94 -9.57
CA TYR A 258 -6.75 -5.15 -10.33
C TYR A 258 -5.56 -5.41 -9.42
N SER A 259 -4.67 -6.30 -9.84
CA SER A 259 -3.29 -6.35 -9.36
C SER A 259 -2.42 -5.42 -10.20
N VAL A 260 -1.50 -4.69 -9.57
CA VAL A 260 -0.58 -3.80 -10.29
C VAL A 260 0.85 -4.00 -9.80
N ASP A 261 1.76 -4.25 -10.73
CA ASP A 261 3.21 -4.20 -10.48
C ASP A 261 3.70 -2.76 -10.75
N PRO A 262 4.13 -2.02 -9.72
CA PRO A 262 4.60 -0.65 -9.87
C PRO A 262 5.97 -0.54 -10.56
N GLY A 263 6.65 -1.67 -10.78
CA GLY A 263 8.03 -1.73 -11.25
C GLY A 263 9.07 -1.53 -10.13
N TRP A 264 10.33 -1.53 -10.52
CA TRP A 264 11.45 -1.37 -9.58
C TRP A 264 11.74 0.11 -9.34
N VAL A 265 11.22 0.63 -8.23
CA VAL A 265 11.31 2.05 -7.82
C VAL A 265 12.29 2.27 -6.66
N SER A 266 12.78 1.20 -6.04
CA SER A 266 13.74 1.28 -4.93
C SER A 266 14.68 0.09 -4.92
N ASN A 267 15.89 0.29 -4.39
CA ASN A 267 16.82 -0.79 -4.12
C ASN A 267 16.39 -1.54 -2.86
N GLN A 268 16.24 -2.86 -2.95
CA GLN A 268 15.89 -3.73 -1.83
C GLN A 268 17.07 -4.57 -1.33
N PHE A 269 18.21 -4.51 -2.02
CA PHE A 269 19.41 -5.25 -1.62
C PHE A 269 20.08 -4.61 -0.40
N PRO A 270 20.79 -5.42 0.44
CA PRO A 270 21.65 -4.89 1.50
C PRO A 270 22.69 -3.92 0.94
N GLU A 271 23.13 -2.97 1.76
CA GLU A 271 24.03 -1.89 1.34
C GLU A 271 25.34 -2.41 0.71
N ASN A 272 25.98 -3.41 1.35
CA ASN A 272 27.25 -3.97 0.90
C ASN A 272 27.11 -5.06 -0.17
N TYR A 273 25.87 -5.41 -0.55
CA TYR A 273 25.65 -6.44 -1.57
C TYR A 273 26.19 -5.96 -2.92
N GLU A 274 26.93 -6.80 -3.63
CA GLU A 274 27.63 -6.41 -4.86
C GLU A 274 26.67 -5.80 -5.91
N VAL A 275 25.47 -6.37 -6.06
CA VAL A 275 24.44 -5.85 -6.94
C VAL A 275 23.96 -4.46 -6.49
N SER A 276 23.91 -4.20 -5.18
CA SER A 276 23.46 -2.94 -4.62
C SER A 276 24.34 -1.76 -5.06
N LYS A 277 25.65 -1.97 -5.12
CA LYS A 277 26.63 -0.92 -5.47
C LYS A 277 26.43 -0.37 -6.88
N ASN A 278 25.91 -1.17 -7.79
CA ASN A 278 25.72 -0.84 -9.20
C ASN A 278 24.24 -0.69 -9.59
N PHE A 279 23.30 -1.04 -8.70
CA PHE A 279 21.89 -1.00 -9.00
C PHE A 279 21.31 0.37 -8.67
N LYS A 280 20.85 1.08 -9.71
CA LYS A 280 20.03 2.29 -9.57
C LYS A 280 18.65 1.99 -10.13
N PRO A 281 17.58 2.17 -9.35
CA PRO A 281 16.22 2.06 -9.87
C PRO A 281 16.03 3.03 -11.05
N TYR A 282 15.49 2.53 -12.15
CA TYR A 282 15.19 3.36 -13.34
C TYR A 282 13.90 4.17 -13.15
N LEU A 283 13.08 3.80 -12.18
CA LEU A 283 11.78 4.38 -11.92
C LEU A 283 11.80 5.15 -10.61
N THR A 284 11.09 6.27 -10.61
CA THR A 284 10.81 7.05 -9.40
C THR A 284 9.58 6.51 -8.67
N PHE A 285 9.32 6.97 -7.46
CA PHE A 285 8.08 6.64 -6.75
C PHE A 285 6.85 7.18 -7.47
N ASP A 286 6.96 8.32 -8.16
CA ASP A 286 5.88 8.86 -8.99
C ASP A 286 5.61 7.99 -10.23
N ASP A 287 6.65 7.39 -10.84
CA ASP A 287 6.47 6.40 -11.90
C ASP A 287 5.72 5.16 -11.41
N GLY A 288 6.01 4.70 -10.19
CA GLY A 288 5.28 3.61 -9.55
C GLY A 288 3.82 3.98 -9.28
N ALA A 289 3.58 5.18 -8.76
CA ALA A 289 2.24 5.69 -8.49
C ALA A 289 1.42 5.85 -9.78
N ALA A 290 2.05 6.33 -10.86
CA ALA A 290 1.39 6.43 -12.16
C ALA A 290 0.87 5.07 -12.65
N ARG A 291 1.66 4.00 -12.48
CA ARG A 291 1.25 2.63 -12.83
C ARG A 291 0.09 2.14 -11.97
N ILE A 292 0.12 2.42 -10.67
CA ILE A 292 -0.93 2.02 -9.73
C ILE A 292 -2.26 2.71 -10.04
N CYS A 293 -2.22 4.01 -10.38
CA CYS A 293 -3.42 4.77 -10.71
C CYS A 293 -3.93 4.52 -12.13
N TYR A 294 -3.10 3.96 -13.02
CA TYR A 294 -3.42 3.77 -14.42
C TYR A 294 -4.73 3.00 -14.68
N PRO A 295 -5.02 1.85 -14.05
CA PRO A 295 -6.28 1.13 -14.27
C PRO A 295 -7.51 1.98 -13.93
N VAL A 296 -7.41 2.84 -12.91
CA VAL A 296 -8.48 3.78 -12.54
C VAL A 296 -8.68 4.82 -13.64
N TYR A 297 -7.60 5.44 -14.08
CA TYR A 297 -7.66 6.54 -15.05
C TYR A 297 -8.14 6.09 -16.42
N ILE A 298 -7.63 4.97 -16.96
CA ILE A 298 -8.13 4.47 -18.25
C ILE A 298 -9.61 4.09 -18.19
N HIS A 299 -10.06 3.63 -17.02
CA HIS A 299 -11.44 3.23 -16.83
C HIS A 299 -12.38 4.44 -16.76
N LEU A 300 -11.92 5.56 -16.19
CA LEU A 300 -12.71 6.77 -16.08
C LEU A 300 -12.66 7.62 -17.36
N ASN A 301 -11.52 7.65 -18.05
CA ASN A 301 -11.34 8.46 -19.24
C ASN A 301 -11.94 7.82 -20.51
N ASP A 302 -12.11 6.50 -20.54
CA ASP A 302 -12.64 5.79 -21.70
C ASP A 302 -13.53 4.61 -21.28
N GLU A 303 -14.82 4.89 -21.19
CA GLU A 303 -15.81 3.85 -20.84
C GLU A 303 -15.99 2.78 -21.94
N SER A 304 -15.52 3.02 -23.16
CA SER A 304 -15.64 2.08 -24.27
C SER A 304 -14.60 0.96 -24.25
N LYS A 305 -13.47 1.15 -23.55
CA LYS A 305 -12.43 0.12 -23.46
C LYS A 305 -12.87 -1.08 -22.65
N PRO A 306 -12.51 -2.30 -23.08
CA PRO A 306 -12.72 -3.51 -22.29
C PRO A 306 -12.09 -3.34 -20.89
N LYS A 307 -12.83 -3.73 -19.88
CA LYS A 307 -12.43 -3.57 -18.49
C LYS A 307 -12.09 -4.94 -17.94
N ASP A 308 -10.89 -5.42 -18.23
CA ASP A 308 -10.38 -6.73 -17.82
C ASP A 308 -10.12 -6.76 -16.31
N ALA A 309 -11.21 -6.70 -15.50
CA ALA A 309 -11.10 -6.88 -14.07
C ALA A 309 -10.50 -8.25 -13.75
N GLY A 310 -9.73 -8.31 -12.66
CA GLY A 310 -9.09 -9.56 -12.24
C GLY A 310 -7.74 -9.84 -12.89
N CYS A 311 -7.17 -8.89 -13.64
CA CYS A 311 -5.88 -9.04 -14.29
C CYS A 311 -4.73 -8.38 -13.50
N LEU A 312 -3.50 -8.72 -13.86
CA LEU A 312 -2.28 -8.06 -13.42
C LEU A 312 -1.85 -7.02 -14.46
N TYR A 313 -1.70 -5.78 -14.03
CA TYR A 313 -1.06 -4.73 -14.84
C TYR A 313 0.44 -4.62 -14.56
N LYS A 314 1.22 -4.54 -15.62
CA LYS A 314 2.64 -4.18 -15.59
C LYS A 314 2.97 -3.27 -16.77
N ASP A 315 3.72 -2.20 -16.48
CA ASP A 315 4.16 -1.24 -17.49
C ASP A 315 3.00 -0.77 -18.42
N TYR A 316 1.85 -0.50 -17.79
CA TYR A 316 0.61 -0.02 -18.43
C TYR A 316 -0.11 -1.05 -19.33
N SER A 317 0.25 -2.30 -19.23
CA SER A 317 -0.35 -3.37 -20.04
C SER A 317 -0.81 -4.52 -19.17
N VAL A 318 -1.86 -5.22 -19.61
CA VAL A 318 -2.31 -6.45 -18.99
C VAL A 318 -1.26 -7.54 -19.20
N MET A 319 -1.00 -8.29 -18.15
CA MET A 319 -0.04 -9.37 -18.12
C MET A 319 -0.69 -10.62 -17.50
N GLU A 320 -0.33 -11.79 -17.99
CA GLU A 320 -0.71 -13.08 -17.36
C GLU A 320 -0.09 -13.25 -15.97
N TYR A 321 -0.79 -13.97 -15.10
CA TYR A 321 -0.35 -14.28 -13.73
C TYR A 321 0.81 -15.27 -13.67
#